data_67cb6c0e6ed152bf38e3d04d867ec7d4
#
_entry.id   67cb6c0e6ed152bf38e3d04d867ec7d4
#
_cell.length_a   1.000
_cell.length_b   1.000
_cell.length_c   1.000
_cell.angle_alpha   90.00
_cell.angle_beta   90.00
_cell.angle_gamma   90.00
#
_symmetry.space_group_name_H-M   'P 1'
#
loop_
_entity.id
_entity.type
_entity.pdbx_description
1 polymer ?
#
loop_
_entity_poly.entity_id
_entity_poly.type
_entity_poly.pdbx_seq_one_letter_code
_entity_poly.pdbx_strand_id
1 'polypeptide(L)'
;MFDQFRLKEVLVQYKKDFLSKHWKDEKYKWEAVKCFQDNWDINASDFEGMLSLSLSKTYNLLASMNNFPARMIIGFAKTAPEEVRSMYIDLFDENKDVYERINTFKMQASILLEKYGNGAGQHYQYENAITTYLWLRYPDKYYIYKYSEAKSVSDELGSDYRFKKGAYAENLRNFYAFYGSVQKNVGSHSGSFQTVIPFLP
;
A
#
# COMPACT_ATOMS: atom_id res chain seq x y z
N MET A 1 -16.42 -11.57 11.95
CA MET A 1 -17.50 -10.59 12.21
C MET A 1 -16.89 -9.43 13.00
N PHE A 2 -17.48 -8.25 13.02
CA PHE A 2 -17.04 -7.10 13.82
C PHE A 2 -18.24 -6.25 14.21
N ASP A 3 -18.08 -5.35 15.21
CA ASP A 3 -19.12 -4.46 15.70
C ASP A 3 -19.44 -3.36 14.68
N GLN A 4 -20.58 -3.48 14.01
CA GLN A 4 -21.05 -2.52 13.01
C GLN A 4 -21.52 -1.18 13.63
N PHE A 5 -22.02 -1.21 14.86
CA PHE A 5 -22.41 0.01 15.54
C PHE A 5 -21.18 0.85 15.86
N ARG A 6 -20.14 0.20 16.40
CA ARG A 6 -18.86 0.84 16.67
C ARG A 6 -18.20 1.39 15.40
N LEU A 7 -18.23 0.63 14.30
CA LEU A 7 -17.74 1.11 13.01
C LEU A 7 -18.47 2.40 12.58
N LYS A 8 -19.79 2.43 12.71
CA LYS A 8 -20.59 3.60 12.34
C LYS A 8 -20.22 4.83 13.20
N GLU A 9 -20.05 4.67 14.49
CA GLU A 9 -19.61 5.76 15.39
C GLU A 9 -18.25 6.32 14.96
N VAL A 10 -17.25 5.43 14.74
CA VAL A 10 -15.91 5.82 14.30
C VAL A 10 -15.96 6.58 12.98
N LEU A 11 -16.74 6.09 12.00
CA LEU A 11 -16.87 6.74 10.70
C LEU A 11 -17.55 8.10 10.77
N VAL A 12 -18.58 8.26 11.59
CA VAL A 12 -19.25 9.55 11.80
C VAL A 12 -18.28 10.55 12.41
N GLN A 13 -17.53 10.13 13.42
CA GLN A 13 -16.55 10.99 14.07
C GLN A 13 -15.40 11.35 13.13
N TYR A 14 -14.88 10.38 12.38
CA TYR A 14 -13.82 10.60 11.38
C TYR A 14 -14.26 11.61 10.31
N LYS A 15 -15.46 11.45 9.75
CA LYS A 15 -16.02 12.38 8.75
C LYS A 15 -16.12 13.80 9.31
N LYS A 16 -16.61 13.96 10.54
CA LYS A 16 -16.74 15.25 11.19
C LYS A 16 -15.39 15.95 11.38
N ASP A 17 -14.36 15.18 11.72
CA ASP A 17 -13.02 15.71 12.04
C ASP A 17 -12.10 15.79 10.82
N PHE A 18 -12.47 15.16 9.69
CA PHE A 18 -11.58 14.95 8.54
C PHE A 18 -10.91 16.24 8.05
N LEU A 19 -11.70 17.24 7.64
CA LEU A 19 -11.16 18.49 7.09
C LEU A 19 -10.40 19.33 8.13
N SER A 20 -10.85 19.32 9.37
CA SER A 20 -10.30 20.18 10.42
C SER A 20 -9.06 19.60 11.10
N LYS A 21 -8.98 18.26 11.22
CA LYS A 21 -7.92 17.59 11.98
C LYS A 21 -7.06 16.65 11.11
N HIS A 22 -7.68 15.84 10.25
CA HIS A 22 -6.98 14.76 9.56
C HIS A 22 -6.42 15.17 8.20
N TRP A 23 -7.10 16.05 7.46
CA TRP A 23 -6.67 16.39 6.10
C TRP A 23 -5.23 16.91 6.03
N LYS A 24 -4.85 17.80 6.94
CA LYS A 24 -3.50 18.37 6.96
C LYS A 24 -2.42 17.29 7.09
N ASP A 25 -2.69 16.27 7.91
CA ASP A 25 -1.73 15.20 8.22
C ASP A 25 -1.80 14.04 7.23
N GLU A 26 -2.90 13.91 6.47
CA GLU A 26 -3.16 12.79 5.56
C GLU A 26 -3.04 13.13 4.07
N LYS A 27 -3.12 14.42 3.69
CA LYS A 27 -3.12 14.86 2.28
C LYS A 27 -1.93 14.34 1.46
N TYR A 28 -0.77 14.14 2.09
CA TYR A 28 0.42 13.62 1.43
C TYR A 28 0.19 12.23 0.80
N LYS A 29 -0.75 11.44 1.34
CA LYS A 29 -1.12 10.14 0.78
C LYS A 29 -1.75 10.32 -0.59
N TRP A 30 -2.66 11.27 -0.71
CA TRP A 30 -3.34 11.59 -1.96
C TRP A 30 -2.42 12.26 -2.98
N GLU A 31 -1.53 13.13 -2.50
CA GLU A 31 -0.47 13.71 -3.33
C GLU A 31 0.46 12.60 -3.87
N ALA A 32 0.75 11.57 -3.09
CA ALA A 32 1.53 10.41 -3.53
C ALA A 32 0.79 9.58 -4.59
N VAL A 33 -0.52 9.30 -4.39
CA VAL A 33 -1.35 8.62 -5.39
C VAL A 33 -1.39 9.41 -6.69
N LYS A 34 -1.69 10.70 -6.62
CA LYS A 34 -1.73 11.56 -7.81
C LYS A 34 -0.39 11.55 -8.54
N CYS A 35 0.70 11.76 -7.82
CA CYS A 35 2.04 11.73 -8.40
C CYS A 35 2.34 10.40 -9.09
N PHE A 36 1.99 9.28 -8.46
CA PHE A 36 2.18 7.97 -9.05
C PHE A 36 1.33 7.79 -10.31
N GLN A 37 0.03 8.11 -10.27
CA GLN A 37 -0.89 7.97 -11.40
C GLN A 37 -0.50 8.85 -12.59
N ASP A 38 -0.05 10.07 -12.32
CA ASP A 38 0.34 11.04 -13.37
C ASP A 38 1.63 10.64 -14.10
N ASN A 39 2.53 9.89 -13.45
CA ASN A 39 3.87 9.62 -13.98
C ASN A 39 4.12 8.15 -14.32
N TRP A 40 3.27 7.22 -13.85
CA TRP A 40 3.49 5.79 -14.07
C TRP A 40 3.24 5.38 -15.52
N ASP A 41 4.30 4.95 -16.18
CA ASP A 41 4.24 4.32 -17.50
C ASP A 41 5.12 3.06 -17.52
N ILE A 42 4.50 1.88 -17.57
CA ILE A 42 5.21 0.60 -17.60
C ILE A 42 6.06 0.43 -18.87
N ASN A 43 5.75 1.15 -19.94
CA ASN A 43 6.45 1.09 -21.23
C ASN A 43 7.51 2.21 -21.38
N ALA A 44 7.74 3.02 -20.35
CA ALA A 44 8.74 4.10 -20.42
C ALA A 44 10.11 3.56 -20.84
N SER A 45 10.76 4.23 -21.78
CA SER A 45 12.12 3.88 -22.25
C SER A 45 13.16 4.11 -21.15
N ASP A 46 13.02 5.17 -20.37
CA ASP A 46 13.76 5.43 -19.13
C ASP A 46 12.91 4.96 -17.93
N PHE A 47 12.96 3.66 -17.67
CA PHE A 47 12.16 3.07 -16.59
C PHE A 47 12.59 3.52 -15.20
N GLU A 48 13.89 3.68 -14.97
CA GLU A 48 14.40 4.18 -13.68
C GLU A 48 13.94 5.61 -13.42
N GLY A 49 14.10 6.50 -14.39
CA GLY A 49 13.66 7.89 -14.27
C GLY A 49 12.15 8.00 -14.05
N MET A 50 11.34 7.23 -14.79
CA MET A 50 9.89 7.13 -14.60
C MET A 50 9.54 6.65 -13.20
N LEU A 51 10.15 5.56 -12.72
CA LEU A 51 9.90 5.00 -11.39
C LEU A 51 10.30 5.98 -10.28
N SER A 52 11.45 6.63 -10.43
CA SER A 52 11.93 7.65 -9.50
C SER A 52 10.95 8.83 -9.38
N LEU A 53 10.43 9.30 -10.52
CA LEU A 53 9.44 10.37 -10.55
C LEU A 53 8.10 9.94 -9.94
N SER A 54 7.61 8.75 -10.32
CA SER A 54 6.36 8.19 -9.80
C SER A 54 6.38 8.02 -8.27
N LEU A 55 7.53 7.68 -7.69
CA LEU A 55 7.70 7.49 -6.24
C LEU A 55 8.18 8.74 -5.49
N SER A 56 8.36 9.88 -6.15
CA SER A 56 8.97 11.08 -5.57
C SER A 56 8.18 11.69 -4.39
N LYS A 57 6.87 11.43 -4.30
CA LYS A 57 6.01 11.91 -3.21
C LYS A 57 5.72 10.86 -2.14
N THR A 58 6.43 9.73 -2.15
CA THR A 58 6.17 8.60 -1.24
C THR A 58 7.06 8.59 0.02
N TYR A 59 7.80 9.66 0.31
CA TYR A 59 8.74 9.70 1.43
C TYR A 59 8.12 9.24 2.75
N ASN A 60 6.93 9.74 3.11
CA ASN A 60 6.24 9.37 4.35
C ASN A 60 5.59 7.97 4.33
N LEU A 61 5.56 7.31 3.17
CA LEU A 61 4.99 5.97 2.99
C LEU A 61 6.08 4.91 2.85
N LEU A 62 7.14 5.24 2.10
CA LEU A 62 8.20 4.31 1.66
C LEU A 62 9.58 4.72 2.14
N ALA A 63 9.66 5.50 3.23
CA ALA A 63 10.90 5.76 3.93
C ALA A 63 10.65 5.92 5.43
N SER A 64 11.58 5.46 6.24
CA SER A 64 11.68 5.71 7.66
C SER A 64 13.16 5.67 8.07
N MET A 65 13.45 5.92 9.35
CA MET A 65 14.82 6.11 9.84
C MET A 65 15.82 5.02 9.36
N ASN A 66 15.39 3.75 9.25
CA ASN A 66 16.22 2.62 8.84
C ASN A 66 15.58 1.73 7.76
N ASN A 67 14.59 2.23 7.03
CA ASN A 67 13.85 1.46 6.04
C ASN A 67 13.60 2.32 4.80
N PHE A 68 14.18 1.96 3.65
CA PHE A 68 14.22 2.76 2.44
C PHE A 68 13.76 1.98 1.19
N PRO A 69 12.52 1.44 1.17
CA PRO A 69 12.08 0.60 0.06
C PRO A 69 12.06 1.32 -1.29
N ALA A 70 11.59 2.58 -1.36
CA ALA A 70 11.60 3.34 -2.61
C ALA A 70 13.01 3.55 -3.16
N ARG A 71 13.95 3.97 -2.30
CA ARG A 71 15.35 4.15 -2.71
C ARG A 71 15.99 2.86 -3.21
N MET A 72 15.69 1.73 -2.55
CA MET A 72 16.26 0.44 -2.93
C MET A 72 15.72 -0.05 -4.26
N ILE A 73 14.41 0.02 -4.49
CA ILE A 73 13.82 -0.45 -5.75
C ILE A 73 14.24 0.42 -6.95
N ILE A 74 14.38 1.74 -6.75
CA ILE A 74 14.93 2.65 -7.76
C ILE A 74 16.41 2.31 -8.03
N GLY A 75 17.19 2.01 -7.00
CA GLY A 75 18.56 1.56 -7.15
C GLY A 75 18.69 0.26 -7.96
N PHE A 76 17.80 -0.69 -7.74
CA PHE A 76 17.71 -1.89 -8.58
C PHE A 76 17.29 -1.58 -10.01
N ALA A 77 16.32 -0.68 -10.23
CA ALA A 77 15.89 -0.27 -11.56
C ALA A 77 17.01 0.42 -12.35
N LYS A 78 17.90 1.15 -11.67
CA LYS A 78 19.08 1.74 -12.32
C LYS A 78 20.05 0.70 -12.90
N THR A 79 20.19 -0.45 -12.23
CA THR A 79 21.14 -1.51 -12.62
C THR A 79 20.47 -2.56 -13.50
N ALA A 80 19.21 -2.90 -13.24
CA ALA A 80 18.47 -3.96 -13.89
C ALA A 80 17.02 -3.51 -14.20
N PRO A 81 16.83 -2.50 -15.08
CA PRO A 81 15.52 -1.89 -15.32
C PRO A 81 14.47 -2.90 -15.76
N GLU A 82 14.82 -3.86 -16.63
CA GLU A 82 13.87 -4.83 -17.15
C GLU A 82 13.49 -5.90 -16.12
N GLU A 83 14.40 -6.28 -15.22
CA GLU A 83 14.06 -7.18 -14.11
C GLU A 83 13.05 -6.50 -13.17
N VAL A 84 13.26 -5.24 -12.82
CA VAL A 84 12.33 -4.47 -11.98
C VAL A 84 11.01 -4.18 -12.69
N ARG A 85 11.04 -3.86 -14.00
CA ARG A 85 9.84 -3.70 -14.83
C ARG A 85 8.98 -4.95 -14.78
N SER A 86 9.59 -6.12 -15.00
CA SER A 86 8.91 -7.41 -14.92
C SER A 86 8.26 -7.67 -13.56
N MET A 87 8.93 -7.27 -12.47
CA MET A 87 8.35 -7.37 -11.11
C MET A 87 7.05 -6.57 -10.99
N TYR A 88 7.01 -5.35 -11.52
CA TYR A 88 5.81 -4.52 -11.48
C TYR A 88 4.71 -5.00 -12.43
N ILE A 89 5.06 -5.52 -13.62
CA ILE A 89 4.10 -6.16 -14.52
C ILE A 89 3.39 -7.31 -13.78
N ASP A 90 4.16 -8.17 -13.12
CA ASP A 90 3.63 -9.30 -12.38
C ASP A 90 2.81 -8.85 -11.14
N LEU A 91 3.29 -7.86 -10.40
CA LEU A 91 2.59 -7.32 -9.24
C LEU A 91 1.22 -6.72 -9.61
N PHE A 92 1.13 -6.06 -10.75
CA PHE A 92 -0.08 -5.37 -11.19
C PHE A 92 -0.99 -6.21 -12.08
N ASP A 93 -0.64 -7.47 -12.35
CA ASP A 93 -1.49 -8.41 -13.08
C ASP A 93 -2.66 -8.90 -12.20
N GLU A 94 -3.80 -8.25 -12.34
CA GLU A 94 -4.99 -8.55 -11.56
C GLU A 94 -5.67 -9.90 -11.88
N ASN A 95 -5.17 -10.65 -12.88
CA ASN A 95 -5.62 -12.02 -13.15
C ASN A 95 -5.00 -13.05 -12.21
N LYS A 96 -3.95 -12.67 -11.48
CA LYS A 96 -3.27 -13.51 -10.49
C LYS A 96 -3.72 -13.23 -9.07
N ASP A 97 -3.61 -14.22 -8.21
CA ASP A 97 -3.87 -14.07 -6.77
C ASP A 97 -2.95 -13.01 -6.14
N VAL A 98 -3.52 -12.12 -5.34
CA VAL A 98 -2.77 -11.00 -4.74
C VAL A 98 -1.65 -11.45 -3.81
N TYR A 99 -1.84 -12.58 -3.10
CA TYR A 99 -0.84 -13.11 -2.18
C TYR A 99 0.34 -13.72 -2.94
N GLU A 100 0.06 -14.39 -4.06
CA GLU A 100 1.10 -14.90 -4.95
C GLU A 100 1.92 -13.77 -5.55
N ARG A 101 1.27 -12.71 -6.04
CA ARG A 101 1.94 -11.52 -6.58
C ARG A 101 2.86 -10.85 -5.55
N ILE A 102 2.38 -10.66 -4.33
CA ILE A 102 3.17 -10.07 -3.23
C ILE A 102 4.37 -10.95 -2.89
N ASN A 103 4.17 -12.27 -2.77
CA ASN A 103 5.25 -13.20 -2.48
C ASN A 103 6.29 -13.28 -3.61
N THR A 104 5.84 -13.30 -4.86
CA THR A 104 6.72 -13.29 -6.04
C THR A 104 7.57 -12.02 -6.07
N PHE A 105 6.96 -10.84 -5.86
CA PHE A 105 7.69 -9.58 -5.81
C PHE A 105 8.78 -9.58 -4.72
N LYS A 106 8.44 -10.07 -3.52
CA LYS A 106 9.37 -10.18 -2.40
C LYS A 106 10.52 -11.13 -2.69
N MET A 107 10.23 -12.28 -3.32
CA MET A 107 11.24 -13.26 -3.74
C MET A 107 12.18 -12.67 -4.81
N GLN A 108 11.63 -12.00 -5.81
CA GLN A 108 12.42 -11.34 -6.86
C GLN A 108 13.30 -10.22 -6.29
N ALA A 109 12.81 -9.45 -5.31
CA ALA A 109 13.61 -8.47 -4.61
C ALA A 109 14.79 -9.08 -3.85
N SER A 110 14.63 -10.29 -3.28
CA SER A 110 15.73 -11.04 -2.67
C SER A 110 16.78 -11.45 -3.71
N ILE A 111 16.36 -11.89 -4.88
CA ILE A 111 17.27 -12.24 -6.01
C ILE A 111 18.03 -10.99 -6.49
N LEU A 112 17.36 -9.84 -6.61
CA LEU A 112 18.00 -8.58 -6.98
C LEU A 112 19.02 -8.13 -5.92
N LEU A 113 18.70 -8.32 -4.64
CA LEU A 113 19.63 -8.02 -3.55
C LEU A 113 20.90 -8.87 -3.64
N GLU A 114 20.76 -10.17 -3.91
CA GLU A 114 21.88 -11.09 -4.09
C GLU A 114 22.77 -10.69 -5.28
N LYS A 115 22.13 -10.36 -6.41
CA LYS A 115 22.85 -10.01 -7.65
C LYS A 115 23.47 -8.60 -7.60
N TYR A 116 22.75 -7.62 -7.07
CA TYR A 116 23.05 -6.19 -7.25
C TYR A 116 23.09 -5.38 -5.96
N GLY A 117 23.00 -6.03 -4.81
CA GLY A 117 22.87 -5.35 -3.51
C GLY A 117 24.12 -4.63 -3.01
N ASN A 118 25.31 -4.90 -3.63
CA ASN A 118 26.57 -4.21 -3.31
C ASN A 118 26.87 -4.16 -1.79
N GLY A 119 26.60 -5.26 -1.07
CA GLY A 119 26.81 -5.35 0.37
C GLY A 119 25.65 -4.84 1.24
N ALA A 120 24.52 -4.43 0.65
CA ALA A 120 23.32 -4.11 1.41
C ALA A 120 22.78 -5.37 2.12
N GLY A 121 22.41 -5.23 3.40
CA GLY A 121 21.95 -6.36 4.21
C GLY A 121 20.49 -6.76 3.96
N GLN A 122 19.69 -5.92 3.27
CA GLN A 122 18.28 -6.19 3.02
C GLN A 122 17.73 -5.34 1.86
N HIS A 123 16.69 -5.86 1.19
CA HIS A 123 16.05 -5.20 0.04
C HIS A 123 14.90 -4.25 0.41
N TYR A 124 14.43 -4.24 1.65
CA TYR A 124 13.30 -3.44 2.15
C TYR A 124 11.93 -3.65 1.47
N GLN A 125 11.83 -4.57 0.49
CA GLN A 125 10.58 -4.88 -0.19
C GLN A 125 9.81 -5.93 0.61
N TYR A 126 9.12 -5.48 1.66
CA TYR A 126 8.26 -6.31 2.50
C TYR A 126 6.79 -5.93 2.30
N GLU A 127 5.89 -6.61 2.99
CA GLU A 127 4.44 -6.51 2.81
C GLU A 127 3.94 -5.05 2.83
N ASN A 128 4.46 -4.21 3.71
CA ASN A 128 4.08 -2.79 3.78
C ASN A 128 4.45 -2.04 2.49
N ALA A 129 5.67 -2.19 1.99
CA ALA A 129 6.12 -1.53 0.77
C ALA A 129 5.35 -2.03 -0.46
N ILE A 130 5.20 -3.35 -0.59
CA ILE A 130 4.55 -3.95 -1.76
C ILE A 130 3.06 -3.59 -1.80
N THR A 131 2.38 -3.63 -0.66
CA THR A 131 0.97 -3.19 -0.59
C THR A 131 0.81 -1.68 -0.81
N THR A 132 1.84 -0.88 -0.50
CA THR A 132 1.85 0.54 -0.87
C THR A 132 1.90 0.72 -2.38
N TYR A 133 2.72 -0.04 -3.13
CA TYR A 133 2.71 0.00 -4.60
C TYR A 133 1.36 -0.40 -5.19
N LEU A 134 0.74 -1.45 -4.66
CA LEU A 134 -0.62 -1.85 -5.07
C LEU A 134 -1.64 -0.75 -4.82
N TRP A 135 -1.58 -0.10 -3.66
CA TRP A 135 -2.47 1.01 -3.31
C TRP A 135 -2.21 2.25 -4.19
N LEU A 136 -0.97 2.61 -4.48
CA LEU A 136 -0.65 3.72 -5.38
C LEU A 136 -1.22 3.48 -6.79
N ARG A 137 -1.20 2.25 -7.26
CA ARG A 137 -1.72 1.87 -8.58
C ARG A 137 -3.24 1.75 -8.61
N TYR A 138 -3.85 1.21 -7.57
CA TYR A 138 -5.28 0.90 -7.47
C TYR A 138 -5.82 1.31 -6.09
N PRO A 139 -5.93 2.62 -5.80
CA PRO A 139 -6.27 3.13 -4.46
C PRO A 139 -7.67 2.75 -3.99
N ASP A 140 -8.60 2.48 -4.92
CA ASP A 140 -9.96 2.06 -4.60
C ASP A 140 -10.08 0.56 -4.28
N LYS A 141 -9.03 -0.22 -4.56
CA LYS A 141 -9.06 -1.68 -4.43
C LYS A 141 -8.14 -2.22 -3.37
N TYR A 142 -6.97 -1.62 -3.17
CA TYR A 142 -5.95 -2.10 -2.23
C TYR A 142 -5.73 -1.13 -1.09
N TYR A 143 -5.20 -1.67 0.02
CA TYR A 143 -4.92 -0.93 1.25
C TYR A 143 -3.46 -1.12 1.64
N ILE A 144 -2.86 -0.11 2.28
CA ILE A 144 -1.50 -0.19 2.81
C ILE A 144 -1.50 -1.05 4.08
N TYR A 145 -0.80 -2.18 4.05
CA TYR A 145 -0.70 -3.06 5.20
C TYR A 145 0.31 -2.53 6.22
N LYS A 146 -0.16 -2.32 7.44
CA LYS A 146 0.67 -2.08 8.63
C LYS A 146 0.12 -2.91 9.78
N TYR A 147 0.96 -3.80 10.31
CA TYR A 147 0.57 -4.75 11.36
C TYR A 147 -0.05 -4.09 12.58
N SER A 148 0.59 -3.05 13.14
CA SER A 148 0.12 -2.36 14.34
C SER A 148 -1.22 -1.67 14.13
N GLU A 149 -1.39 -1.00 12.99
CA GLU A 149 -2.64 -0.31 12.63
C GLU A 149 -3.76 -1.33 12.39
N ALA A 150 -3.50 -2.38 11.61
CA ALA A 150 -4.49 -3.42 11.33
C ALA A 150 -4.95 -4.12 12.62
N LYS A 151 -4.01 -4.44 13.51
CA LYS A 151 -4.32 -5.02 14.82
C LYS A 151 -5.16 -4.07 15.67
N SER A 152 -4.75 -2.81 15.80
CA SER A 152 -5.46 -1.81 16.62
C SER A 152 -6.90 -1.61 16.15
N VAL A 153 -7.11 -1.44 14.83
CA VAL A 153 -8.46 -1.26 14.26
C VAL A 153 -9.31 -2.52 14.44
N SER A 154 -8.72 -3.70 14.24
CA SER A 154 -9.42 -4.97 14.45
C SER A 154 -9.86 -5.16 15.90
N ASP A 155 -8.98 -4.84 16.86
CA ASP A 155 -9.27 -4.94 18.28
C ASP A 155 -10.35 -3.90 18.69
N GLU A 156 -10.26 -2.68 18.22
CA GLU A 156 -11.23 -1.61 18.53
C GLU A 156 -12.63 -1.91 18.00
N LEU A 157 -12.72 -2.56 16.84
CA LEU A 157 -14.00 -2.99 16.27
C LEU A 157 -14.48 -4.35 16.80
N GLY A 158 -13.80 -4.95 17.80
CA GLY A 158 -14.16 -6.26 18.33
C GLY A 158 -14.19 -7.36 17.29
N SER A 159 -13.29 -7.30 16.31
CA SER A 159 -13.28 -8.20 15.16
C SER A 159 -12.81 -9.60 15.52
N ASP A 160 -13.33 -10.61 14.81
CA ASP A 160 -12.85 -12.01 14.91
C ASP A 160 -11.49 -12.21 14.19
N TYR A 161 -11.10 -11.30 13.34
CA TYR A 161 -9.79 -11.35 12.68
C TYR A 161 -8.66 -11.14 13.67
N ARG A 162 -7.63 -11.97 13.60
CA ARG A 162 -6.51 -11.93 14.54
C ARG A 162 -5.21 -11.63 13.80
N PHE A 163 -4.42 -10.75 14.41
CA PHE A 163 -3.11 -10.37 13.90
C PHE A 163 -2.04 -10.77 14.91
N LYS A 164 -1.07 -11.59 14.47
CA LYS A 164 0.02 -12.11 15.29
C LYS A 164 1.36 -11.64 14.78
N LYS A 165 2.24 -11.20 15.69
CA LYS A 165 3.59 -10.77 15.32
C LYS A 165 4.34 -11.91 14.62
N GLY A 166 4.89 -11.65 13.44
CA GLY A 166 5.65 -12.62 12.64
C GLY A 166 4.82 -13.53 11.72
N ALA A 167 3.49 -13.58 11.86
CA ALA A 167 2.61 -14.40 11.02
C ALA A 167 2.24 -13.65 9.72
N TYR A 168 3.23 -13.28 8.90
CA TYR A 168 3.04 -12.36 7.77
C TYR A 168 1.97 -12.81 6.77
N ALA A 169 1.99 -14.05 6.30
CA ALA A 169 1.05 -14.56 5.33
C ALA A 169 -0.40 -14.62 5.87
N GLU A 170 -0.57 -15.10 7.12
CA GLU A 170 -1.87 -15.15 7.79
C GLU A 170 -2.40 -13.73 8.05
N ASN A 171 -1.54 -12.85 8.55
CA ASN A 171 -1.90 -11.44 8.79
C ASN A 171 -2.35 -10.73 7.52
N LEU A 172 -1.68 -10.95 6.39
CA LEU A 172 -2.04 -10.32 5.13
C LEU A 172 -3.40 -10.81 4.62
N ARG A 173 -3.71 -12.12 4.76
CA ARG A 173 -5.03 -12.68 4.44
C ARG A 173 -6.11 -12.08 5.33
N ASN A 174 -5.88 -12.05 6.64
CA ASN A 174 -6.80 -11.45 7.60
C ASN A 174 -7.01 -9.96 7.32
N PHE A 175 -5.96 -9.23 6.92
CA PHE A 175 -6.02 -7.82 6.58
C PHE A 175 -6.96 -7.56 5.40
N TYR A 176 -6.78 -8.23 4.27
CA TYR A 176 -7.65 -8.02 3.11
C TYR A 176 -9.08 -8.51 3.35
N ALA A 177 -9.27 -9.62 4.06
CA ALA A 177 -10.60 -10.09 4.42
C ALA A 177 -11.33 -9.13 5.36
N PHE A 178 -10.62 -8.59 6.37
CA PHE A 178 -11.15 -7.62 7.31
C PHE A 178 -11.52 -6.29 6.62
N TYR A 179 -10.59 -5.68 5.90
CA TYR A 179 -10.85 -4.40 5.24
C TYR A 179 -11.87 -4.53 4.11
N GLY A 180 -11.90 -5.62 3.37
CA GLY A 180 -12.96 -5.91 2.40
C GLY A 180 -14.34 -6.03 3.04
N SER A 181 -14.43 -6.59 4.26
CA SER A 181 -15.67 -6.63 5.03
C SER A 181 -16.07 -5.23 5.51
N VAL A 182 -15.11 -4.43 5.98
CA VAL A 182 -15.35 -3.03 6.39
C VAL A 182 -15.85 -2.22 5.19
N GLN A 183 -15.19 -2.30 4.04
CA GLN A 183 -15.58 -1.57 2.82
C GLN A 183 -17.00 -1.90 2.37
N LYS A 184 -17.39 -3.18 2.37
CA LYS A 184 -18.77 -3.60 2.02
C LYS A 184 -19.80 -2.97 2.96
N ASN A 185 -19.52 -2.90 4.25
CA ASN A 185 -20.43 -2.29 5.22
C ASN A 185 -20.45 -0.77 5.13
N VAL A 186 -19.34 -0.13 4.81
CA VAL A 186 -19.27 1.31 4.53
C VAL A 186 -20.01 1.65 3.26
N GLY A 187 -19.86 0.89 2.18
CA GLY A 187 -20.51 1.07 0.89
C GLY A 187 -22.03 0.94 0.97
N SER A 188 -22.56 0.05 1.80
CA SER A 188 -24.01 -0.10 2.02
C SER A 188 -24.64 1.07 2.79
N HIS A 189 -23.84 1.90 3.46
CA HIS A 189 -24.26 3.10 4.21
C HIS A 189 -23.88 4.42 3.53
N SER A 190 -23.27 4.36 2.35
CA SER A 190 -22.65 5.53 1.73
C SER A 190 -23.29 5.95 0.41
N GLY A 191 -24.28 6.78 0.50
CA GLY A 191 -24.31 7.91 -0.43
C GLY A 191 -23.19 8.93 -0.15
N SER A 192 -22.06 8.58 0.47
CA SER A 192 -21.20 9.59 1.10
C SER A 192 -19.68 9.35 1.20
N PHE A 193 -19.11 8.24 0.71
CA PHE A 193 -17.64 8.20 0.58
C PHE A 193 -17.17 9.03 -0.61
N GLN A 194 -17.93 9.05 -1.71
CA GLN A 194 -17.71 9.99 -2.82
C GLN A 194 -17.89 11.47 -2.44
N THR A 195 -18.66 11.75 -1.37
CA THR A 195 -18.89 13.14 -0.89
C THR A 195 -17.86 13.62 0.13
N VAL A 196 -17.06 12.75 0.70
CA VAL A 196 -15.97 13.15 1.62
C VAL A 196 -14.66 13.40 0.87
N ILE A 197 -14.57 13.00 -0.40
CA ILE A 197 -13.46 13.30 -1.30
C ILE A 197 -13.98 14.01 -2.57
N PRO A 198 -14.61 15.20 -2.46
CA PRO A 198 -15.04 15.93 -3.65
C PRO A 198 -13.92 16.69 -4.35
N PHE A 199 -12.66 16.50 -3.96
CA PHE A 199 -11.51 17.28 -4.42
C PHE A 199 -10.28 16.43 -4.78
N LEU A 200 -10.50 15.26 -5.40
CA LEU A 200 -9.47 14.69 -6.24
C LEU A 200 -9.76 15.12 -7.68
N PRO A 201 -8.92 16.00 -8.27
CA PRO A 201 -9.03 16.30 -9.69
C PRO A 201 -8.73 15.08 -10.53
#